data_cae78ae6444e3bb7267cafca20873df6
#
_entry.id   cae78ae6444e3bb7267cafca20873df6
#
_cell.length_a   1.000
_cell.length_b   1.000
_cell.length_c   1.000
_cell.angle_alpha   90.00
_cell.angle_beta   90.00
_cell.angle_gamma   90.00
#
_symmetry.space_group_name_H-M   'P 1'
#
loop_
_entity.id
_entity.type
_entity.pdbx_description
1 polymer ?
#
loop_
_entity_poly.entity_id
_entity_poly.type
_entity_poly.pdbx_seq_one_letter_code
_entity_poly.pdbx_strand_id
1 'polypeptide(L)'
;MQINLLNDFIKAYENTYSVSFDDSFKGRIQELCKELNEPFMHASYALENELKELVFSLDKNVNIAIIGQFSSGKSSLLNLILGCDCLPTGVVPVTFKPTFLRYAKEYFLRVEFEDRSDIITNIEKLAFYTDQRNEVKQAKSLHIFAPIPLLEKITLVDTPGLNANENDTLATLDELKNIHGAIWLSLIDNAGKKSEEDAIKANLELLGENSICVLNQKDKLNTEELDNVLNYAKSIFLKYFDELIAISCKEAKDEQSYEKSNFQSLLDFLTQLDTTALKEKFVKRKILNLCEILEDENQLFVGIFDRLLNQFQSYEKHLLLAYEFFLKEIEILNHQILEQLKSISERISSEIFASVKEKDAYFYKESKGFLKKDLYTRYDYKAPYISSDDAFLAMFYNSDAMSKEFKKIKNELYKSFEEIKMKLKDFINILEREILLFKAEFSNIQKDHIFQSDKNFSELRAFCNASDEYFLKDFKELLFKSIL
;
A
#
# COMPACT_ATOMS: atom_id res chain seq x y z
N MET A 1 -0.16 23.57 -25.35
CA MET A 1 -0.31 22.78 -26.61
C MET A 1 0.31 21.37 -26.47
N GLN A 2 1.54 21.20 -25.95
CA GLN A 2 2.18 19.89 -25.79
C GLN A 2 1.51 18.93 -24.78
N ILE A 3 0.97 19.45 -23.68
CA ILE A 3 0.31 18.61 -22.63
C ILE A 3 -0.98 17.99 -23.16
N ASN A 4 -1.76 18.71 -23.97
CA ASN A 4 -2.98 18.16 -24.56
C ASN A 4 -2.69 17.04 -25.56
N LEU A 5 -1.62 17.14 -26.33
CA LEU A 5 -1.21 16.13 -27.29
C LEU A 5 -0.78 14.82 -26.64
N LEU A 6 -0.11 14.90 -25.48
CA LEU A 6 0.26 13.73 -24.68
C LEU A 6 -0.98 13.05 -24.09
N ASN A 7 -1.91 13.82 -23.54
CA ASN A 7 -3.17 13.30 -23.01
C ASN A 7 -4.04 12.67 -24.10
N ASP A 8 -4.10 13.26 -25.28
CA ASP A 8 -4.81 12.71 -26.42
C ASP A 8 -4.15 11.42 -26.93
N PHE A 9 -2.82 11.37 -26.93
CA PHE A 9 -2.07 10.14 -27.26
C PHE A 9 -2.31 9.03 -26.22
N ILE A 10 -2.26 9.35 -24.93
CA ILE A 10 -2.52 8.39 -23.85
C ILE A 10 -3.94 7.83 -23.99
N LYS A 11 -4.95 8.68 -24.17
CA LYS A 11 -6.35 8.25 -24.39
C LYS A 11 -6.52 7.40 -25.65
N ALA A 12 -5.88 7.77 -26.75
CA ALA A 12 -5.92 6.99 -27.99
C ALA A 12 -5.24 5.63 -27.81
N TYR A 13 -4.11 5.57 -27.08
CA TYR A 13 -3.41 4.34 -26.75
C TYR A 13 -4.27 3.45 -25.86
N GLU A 14 -4.83 3.98 -24.77
CA GLU A 14 -5.73 3.27 -23.87
C GLU A 14 -6.96 2.72 -24.59
N ASN A 15 -7.58 3.50 -25.47
CA ASN A 15 -8.73 3.05 -26.28
C ASN A 15 -8.36 1.95 -27.30
N THR A 16 -7.14 1.96 -27.82
CA THR A 16 -6.68 0.98 -28.82
C THR A 16 -6.22 -0.33 -28.19
N TYR A 17 -5.65 -0.25 -27.00
CA TYR A 17 -5.10 -1.41 -26.25
C TYR A 17 -5.89 -1.77 -25.00
N SER A 18 -7.06 -1.13 -24.76
CA SER A 18 -7.96 -1.56 -23.71
C SER A 18 -8.44 -2.97 -24.01
N VAL A 19 -8.17 -3.90 -23.12
CA VAL A 19 -8.76 -5.22 -23.18
C VAL A 19 -10.26 -5.04 -22.98
N SER A 20 -11.06 -5.26 -24.04
CA SER A 20 -12.51 -5.29 -23.92
C SER A 20 -12.90 -6.59 -23.25
N PHE A 21 -13.56 -6.50 -22.12
CA PHE A 21 -14.17 -7.66 -21.45
C PHE A 21 -15.56 -7.90 -22.06
N ASP A 22 -15.95 -9.17 -22.13
CA ASP A 22 -17.28 -9.55 -22.57
C ASP A 22 -18.31 -9.40 -21.43
N ASP A 23 -19.60 -9.44 -21.77
CA ASP A 23 -20.71 -9.36 -20.79
C ASP A 23 -20.90 -10.65 -19.96
N SER A 24 -20.04 -11.65 -20.14
CA SER A 24 -20.08 -12.87 -19.34
C SER A 24 -19.77 -12.60 -17.87
N PHE A 25 -20.16 -13.52 -16.99
CA PHE A 25 -19.76 -13.42 -15.58
C PHE A 25 -18.24 -13.27 -15.44
N LYS A 26 -17.47 -14.05 -16.20
CA LYS A 26 -16.00 -13.98 -16.19
C LYS A 26 -15.50 -12.61 -16.64
N GLY A 27 -16.01 -12.06 -17.75
CA GLY A 27 -15.61 -10.77 -18.27
C GLY A 27 -15.86 -9.64 -17.27
N ARG A 28 -17.06 -9.62 -16.66
CA ARG A 28 -17.40 -8.62 -15.61
C ARG A 28 -16.50 -8.72 -14.39
N ILE A 29 -16.11 -9.92 -13.95
CA ILE A 29 -15.18 -10.10 -12.83
C ILE A 29 -13.77 -9.63 -13.21
N GLN A 30 -13.31 -9.92 -14.43
CA GLN A 30 -12.02 -9.44 -14.91
C GLN A 30 -11.96 -7.92 -14.98
N GLU A 31 -13.04 -7.27 -15.46
CA GLU A 31 -13.18 -5.82 -15.50
C GLU A 31 -13.13 -5.23 -14.08
N LEU A 32 -13.93 -5.75 -13.16
CA LEU A 32 -13.93 -5.31 -11.76
C LEU A 32 -12.56 -5.47 -11.08
N CYS A 33 -11.90 -6.62 -11.27
CA CYS A 33 -10.56 -6.82 -10.73
C CYS A 33 -9.53 -5.85 -11.32
N LYS A 34 -9.69 -5.44 -12.59
CA LYS A 34 -8.86 -4.41 -13.20
C LYS A 34 -9.13 -3.04 -12.56
N GLU A 35 -10.40 -2.66 -12.37
CA GLU A 35 -10.78 -1.40 -11.72
C GLU A 35 -10.25 -1.32 -10.28
N LEU A 36 -10.39 -2.40 -9.50
CA LEU A 36 -9.87 -2.47 -8.12
C LEU A 36 -8.33 -2.38 -8.06
N ASN A 37 -7.64 -2.68 -9.16
CA ASN A 37 -6.19 -2.61 -9.26
C ASN A 37 -5.67 -1.30 -9.90
N GLU A 38 -6.54 -0.34 -10.19
CA GLU A 38 -6.13 0.96 -10.72
C GLU A 38 -5.32 1.74 -9.66
N PRO A 39 -4.31 2.54 -10.07
CA PRO A 39 -3.41 3.21 -9.14
C PRO A 39 -4.08 4.09 -8.08
N PHE A 40 -5.24 4.68 -8.41
CA PHE A 40 -5.98 5.54 -7.47
C PHE A 40 -6.71 4.76 -6.37
N MET A 41 -6.84 3.45 -6.51
CA MET A 41 -7.40 2.57 -5.49
C MET A 41 -6.42 2.23 -4.37
N HIS A 42 -5.13 2.51 -4.55
CA HIS A 42 -4.06 2.26 -3.57
C HIS A 42 -4.00 0.82 -3.04
N ALA A 43 -4.35 -0.16 -3.88
CA ALA A 43 -4.27 -1.56 -3.53
C ALA A 43 -2.83 -1.96 -3.18
N SER A 44 -2.66 -2.68 -2.08
CA SER A 44 -1.36 -3.24 -1.69
C SER A 44 -0.91 -4.32 -2.69
N TYR A 45 0.39 -4.64 -2.67
CA TYR A 45 0.92 -5.74 -3.50
C TYR A 45 0.28 -7.09 -3.16
N ALA A 46 -0.09 -7.31 -1.89
CA ALA A 46 -0.79 -8.53 -1.46
C ALA A 46 -2.18 -8.61 -2.10
N LEU A 47 -2.94 -7.52 -2.05
CA LEU A 47 -4.28 -7.42 -2.66
C LEU A 47 -4.22 -7.56 -4.19
N GLU A 48 -3.25 -6.94 -4.86
CA GLU A 48 -3.03 -7.12 -6.30
C GLU A 48 -2.82 -8.59 -6.68
N ASN A 49 -2.07 -9.34 -5.88
CA ASN A 49 -1.83 -10.76 -6.12
C ASN A 49 -3.11 -11.60 -5.90
N GLU A 50 -3.87 -11.31 -4.84
CA GLU A 50 -5.15 -11.98 -4.59
C GLU A 50 -6.16 -11.74 -5.73
N LEU A 51 -6.24 -10.52 -6.27
CA LEU A 51 -7.08 -10.21 -7.44
C LEU A 51 -6.63 -10.98 -8.70
N LYS A 52 -5.31 -11.09 -8.94
CA LYS A 52 -4.77 -11.88 -10.05
C LYS A 52 -5.07 -13.37 -9.90
N GLU A 53 -4.93 -13.90 -8.67
CA GLU A 53 -5.27 -15.30 -8.38
C GLU A 53 -6.76 -15.59 -8.55
N LEU A 54 -7.62 -14.64 -8.15
CA LEU A 54 -9.06 -14.75 -8.36
C LEU A 54 -9.39 -14.87 -9.85
N VAL A 55 -8.86 -13.97 -10.68
CA VAL A 55 -9.03 -14.03 -12.14
C VAL A 55 -8.55 -15.38 -12.71
N PHE A 56 -7.37 -15.85 -12.28
CA PHE A 56 -6.83 -17.12 -12.72
C PHE A 56 -7.67 -18.32 -12.28
N SER A 57 -8.36 -18.22 -11.13
CA SER A 57 -9.24 -19.27 -10.61
C SER A 57 -10.53 -19.46 -11.42
N LEU A 58 -10.97 -18.42 -12.18
CA LEU A 58 -12.21 -18.47 -12.96
C LEU A 58 -12.23 -19.60 -14.01
N ASP A 59 -11.05 -19.98 -14.52
CA ASP A 59 -10.91 -21.05 -15.53
C ASP A 59 -10.70 -22.44 -14.92
N LYS A 60 -10.51 -22.54 -13.59
CA LYS A 60 -10.30 -23.82 -12.91
C LYS A 60 -11.63 -24.48 -12.53
N ASN A 61 -11.57 -25.79 -12.32
CA ASN A 61 -12.70 -26.54 -11.77
C ASN A 61 -13.04 -26.07 -10.35
N VAL A 62 -14.28 -26.31 -9.96
CA VAL A 62 -14.76 -26.08 -8.59
C VAL A 62 -14.07 -27.05 -7.64
N ASN A 63 -13.52 -26.56 -6.54
CA ASN A 63 -12.89 -27.36 -5.51
C ASN A 63 -13.90 -27.72 -4.41
N ILE A 64 -14.08 -28.97 -4.14
CA ILE A 64 -14.93 -29.50 -3.06
C ILE A 64 -14.01 -30.18 -2.03
N ALA A 65 -13.95 -29.63 -0.84
CA ALA A 65 -13.12 -30.19 0.24
C ALA A 65 -13.83 -31.38 0.91
N ILE A 66 -13.06 -32.40 1.30
CA ILE A 66 -13.53 -33.45 2.19
C ILE A 66 -12.94 -33.22 3.56
N ILE A 67 -13.78 -32.79 4.49
CA ILE A 67 -13.43 -32.40 5.83
C ILE A 67 -14.03 -33.39 6.82
N GLY A 68 -13.37 -33.70 7.90
CA GLY A 68 -13.89 -34.56 8.92
C GLY A 68 -12.84 -35.01 9.91
N GLN A 69 -13.29 -35.53 11.04
CA GLN A 69 -12.41 -36.01 12.09
C GLN A 69 -11.52 -37.15 11.60
N PHE A 70 -10.45 -37.40 12.36
CA PHE A 70 -9.61 -38.58 12.11
C PHE A 70 -10.44 -39.87 12.18
N SER A 71 -10.16 -40.84 11.32
CA SER A 71 -10.89 -42.13 11.20
C SER A 71 -12.36 -42.03 10.78
N SER A 72 -12.86 -40.89 10.30
CA SER A 72 -14.20 -40.75 9.73
C SER A 72 -14.41 -41.55 8.41
N GLY A 73 -13.30 -41.97 7.80
CA GLY A 73 -13.32 -42.75 6.55
C GLY A 73 -13.06 -41.92 5.29
N LYS A 74 -12.39 -40.73 5.40
CA LYS A 74 -12.04 -39.87 4.24
C LYS A 74 -11.30 -40.65 3.14
N SER A 75 -10.18 -41.29 3.47
CA SER A 75 -9.41 -42.08 2.50
C SER A 75 -10.21 -43.24 1.92
N SER A 76 -11.12 -43.88 2.69
CA SER A 76 -12.00 -44.95 2.21
C SER A 76 -13.04 -44.41 1.19
N LEU A 77 -13.62 -43.23 1.47
CA LEU A 77 -14.53 -42.55 0.57
C LEU A 77 -13.83 -42.18 -0.75
N LEU A 78 -12.63 -41.59 -0.66
CA LEU A 78 -11.85 -41.19 -1.82
C LEU A 78 -11.42 -42.41 -2.67
N ASN A 79 -11.01 -43.49 -2.05
CA ASN A 79 -10.70 -44.74 -2.75
C ASN A 79 -11.91 -45.33 -3.52
N LEU A 80 -13.11 -45.22 -2.94
CA LEU A 80 -14.34 -45.61 -3.64
C LEU A 80 -14.60 -44.72 -4.86
N ILE A 81 -14.41 -43.40 -4.74
CA ILE A 81 -14.56 -42.46 -5.85
C ILE A 81 -13.48 -42.74 -6.91
N LEU A 82 -12.25 -43.03 -6.50
CA LEU A 82 -11.14 -43.32 -7.41
C LEU A 82 -11.25 -44.69 -8.09
N GLY A 83 -12.08 -45.57 -7.55
CA GLY A 83 -12.18 -46.93 -8.06
C GLY A 83 -10.92 -47.80 -7.83
N CYS A 84 -10.00 -47.34 -6.93
CA CYS A 84 -8.79 -48.06 -6.56
C CYS A 84 -8.46 -47.84 -5.08
N ASP A 85 -7.81 -48.81 -4.46
CA ASP A 85 -7.28 -48.65 -3.08
C ASP A 85 -5.90 -47.93 -3.10
N CYS A 86 -5.86 -46.73 -3.68
CA CYS A 86 -4.65 -45.99 -3.92
C CYS A 86 -4.21 -45.17 -2.68
N LEU A 87 -5.17 -44.62 -1.94
CA LEU A 87 -4.92 -43.90 -0.71
C LEU A 87 -4.79 -44.88 0.45
N PRO A 88 -3.78 -44.73 1.32
CA PRO A 88 -3.62 -45.61 2.46
C PRO A 88 -4.76 -45.38 3.45
N THR A 89 -5.34 -46.54 3.88
CA THR A 89 -6.38 -46.58 4.89
C THR A 89 -5.82 -47.24 6.13
N GLY A 90 -5.85 -46.56 7.29
CA GLY A 90 -5.31 -47.14 8.54
C GLY A 90 -5.57 -46.28 9.77
N VAL A 91 -5.17 -46.82 10.92
CA VAL A 91 -5.35 -46.16 12.24
C VAL A 91 -4.29 -45.09 12.51
N VAL A 92 -3.24 -45.05 11.72
CA VAL A 92 -2.17 -44.01 11.85
C VAL A 92 -2.47 -42.87 10.89
N PRO A 93 -2.34 -41.59 11.31
CA PRO A 93 -2.52 -40.45 10.41
C PRO A 93 -1.53 -40.57 9.23
N VAL A 94 -2.04 -40.70 8.01
CA VAL A 94 -1.20 -40.94 6.83
C VAL A 94 -1.19 -39.74 5.90
N THR A 95 -2.22 -38.91 5.94
CA THR A 95 -2.32 -37.73 5.08
C THR A 95 -2.17 -36.44 5.90
N PHE A 96 -0.96 -35.87 5.89
CA PHE A 96 -0.68 -34.55 6.46
C PHE A 96 -0.57 -33.45 5.39
N LYS A 97 -0.67 -33.83 4.13
CA LYS A 97 -0.56 -32.90 3.00
C LYS A 97 -1.87 -32.86 2.23
N PRO A 98 -2.32 -31.68 1.79
CA PRO A 98 -3.52 -31.56 0.97
C PRO A 98 -3.34 -32.37 -0.31
N THR A 99 -4.33 -33.22 -0.60
CA THR A 99 -4.32 -34.08 -1.78
C THR A 99 -5.47 -33.71 -2.70
N PHE A 100 -5.17 -33.37 -3.95
CA PHE A 100 -6.11 -32.93 -4.96
C PHE A 100 -6.40 -34.07 -5.94
N LEU A 101 -7.68 -34.43 -6.12
CA LEU A 101 -8.11 -35.36 -7.12
C LEU A 101 -8.65 -34.60 -8.34
N ARG A 102 -8.04 -34.81 -9.50
CA ARG A 102 -8.30 -34.08 -10.74
C ARG A 102 -8.53 -35.05 -11.91
N TYR A 103 -9.16 -34.55 -12.94
CA TYR A 103 -9.37 -35.33 -14.15
C TYR A 103 -8.10 -35.42 -15.00
N ALA A 104 -7.84 -36.63 -15.51
CA ALA A 104 -6.98 -36.89 -16.67
C ALA A 104 -7.38 -38.18 -17.34
N LYS A 105 -6.91 -38.41 -18.56
CA LYS A 105 -7.24 -39.63 -19.33
C LYS A 105 -6.61 -40.91 -18.75
N GLU A 106 -5.56 -40.74 -17.91
CA GLU A 106 -4.81 -41.85 -17.31
C GLU A 106 -4.48 -41.52 -15.85
N TYR A 107 -4.24 -42.57 -15.05
CA TYR A 107 -3.84 -42.41 -13.66
C TYR A 107 -2.37 -42.01 -13.57
N PHE A 108 -2.10 -40.92 -12.89
CA PHE A 108 -0.76 -40.52 -12.50
C PHE A 108 -0.77 -39.64 -11.25
N LEU A 109 0.40 -39.48 -10.63
CA LEU A 109 0.64 -38.63 -9.47
C LEU A 109 1.58 -37.50 -9.86
N ARG A 110 1.22 -36.25 -9.55
CA ARG A 110 2.10 -35.09 -9.53
C ARG A 110 2.33 -34.68 -8.08
N VAL A 111 3.59 -34.56 -7.69
CA VAL A 111 4.01 -34.13 -6.36
C VAL A 111 4.60 -32.74 -6.48
N GLU A 112 4.04 -31.76 -5.78
CA GLU A 112 4.55 -30.40 -5.71
C GLU A 112 5.35 -30.22 -4.41
N PHE A 113 6.54 -29.61 -4.50
CA PHE A 113 7.44 -29.38 -3.37
C PHE A 113 7.44 -27.91 -2.93
N GLU A 114 7.93 -27.62 -1.72
CA GLU A 114 8.02 -26.28 -1.15
C GLU A 114 8.83 -25.30 -2.03
N ASP A 115 9.84 -25.77 -2.76
CA ASP A 115 10.64 -24.97 -3.67
C ASP A 115 9.97 -24.73 -5.05
N ARG A 116 8.67 -25.05 -5.17
CA ARG A 116 7.89 -24.96 -6.40
C ARG A 116 8.33 -25.90 -7.53
N SER A 117 9.24 -26.84 -7.26
CA SER A 117 9.52 -27.93 -8.20
C SER A 117 8.41 -28.97 -8.15
N ASP A 118 8.18 -29.70 -9.24
CA ASP A 118 7.21 -30.79 -9.29
C ASP A 118 7.80 -32.04 -9.96
N ILE A 119 7.24 -33.18 -9.63
CA ILE A 119 7.57 -34.48 -10.22
C ILE A 119 6.28 -35.19 -10.60
N ILE A 120 6.23 -35.69 -11.84
CA ILE A 120 5.16 -36.57 -12.31
C ILE A 120 5.65 -38.01 -12.21
N THR A 121 4.85 -38.90 -11.58
CA THR A 121 5.20 -40.28 -11.33
C THR A 121 3.94 -41.17 -11.33
N ASN A 122 4.12 -42.49 -11.23
CA ASN A 122 3.02 -43.45 -11.12
C ASN A 122 2.29 -43.29 -9.77
N ILE A 123 0.98 -43.47 -9.79
CA ILE A 123 0.11 -43.41 -8.60
C ILE A 123 0.52 -44.39 -7.49
N GLU A 124 1.13 -45.52 -7.85
CA GLU A 124 1.67 -46.51 -6.88
C GLU A 124 2.68 -45.94 -5.91
N LYS A 125 3.36 -44.83 -6.27
CA LYS A 125 4.29 -44.15 -5.40
C LYS A 125 3.62 -43.20 -4.39
N LEU A 126 2.30 -43.07 -4.41
CA LEU A 126 1.58 -42.22 -3.50
C LEU A 126 1.90 -42.54 -2.02
N ALA A 127 1.89 -43.82 -1.65
CA ALA A 127 2.24 -44.30 -0.30
C ALA A 127 3.65 -43.84 0.15
N PHE A 128 4.60 -43.72 -0.79
CA PHE A 128 5.96 -43.26 -0.51
C PHE A 128 5.97 -41.79 -0.11
N TYR A 129 5.19 -40.91 -0.76
CA TYR A 129 5.16 -39.47 -0.47
C TYR A 129 4.22 -39.12 0.70
N THR A 130 3.34 -40.02 1.10
CA THR A 130 2.45 -39.86 2.27
C THR A 130 3.06 -40.39 3.58
N ASP A 131 4.09 -41.25 3.51
CA ASP A 131 4.74 -41.80 4.68
C ASP A 131 5.82 -40.85 5.20
N GLN A 132 5.58 -40.26 6.39
CA GLN A 132 6.50 -39.30 7.05
C GLN A 132 7.87 -39.90 7.45
N ARG A 133 8.00 -41.22 7.47
CA ARG A 133 9.25 -41.90 7.84
C ARG A 133 10.30 -41.87 6.73
N ASN A 134 9.88 -41.50 5.54
CA ASN A 134 10.81 -41.37 4.41
C ASN A 134 11.47 -39.98 4.44
N GLU A 135 12.80 -39.95 4.50
CA GLU A 135 13.63 -38.74 4.45
C GLU A 135 13.63 -38.08 3.05
N VAL A 136 12.51 -38.02 2.37
CA VAL A 136 12.38 -37.40 1.06
C VAL A 136 12.04 -35.93 1.23
N LYS A 137 12.49 -35.09 0.26
CA LYS A 137 12.12 -33.69 0.11
C LYS A 137 10.63 -33.52 0.44
N GLN A 138 10.29 -32.66 1.40
CA GLN A 138 8.91 -32.52 1.87
C GLN A 138 8.01 -32.03 0.73
N ALA A 139 7.01 -32.86 0.39
CA ALA A 139 5.97 -32.45 -0.53
C ALA A 139 5.11 -31.36 0.09
N LYS A 140 4.79 -30.33 -0.69
CA LYS A 140 3.83 -29.29 -0.32
C LYS A 140 2.40 -29.78 -0.52
N SER A 141 2.10 -30.34 -1.71
CA SER A 141 0.80 -30.89 -2.07
C SER A 141 0.94 -32.09 -3.00
N LEU A 142 -0.11 -32.92 -3.04
CA LEU A 142 -0.20 -34.11 -3.88
C LEU A 142 -1.37 -33.92 -4.86
N HIS A 143 -1.16 -34.26 -6.13
CA HIS A 143 -2.20 -34.16 -7.15
C HIS A 143 -2.38 -35.54 -7.82
N ILE A 144 -3.49 -36.21 -7.55
CA ILE A 144 -3.88 -37.46 -8.14
C ILE A 144 -4.72 -37.15 -9.37
N PHE A 145 -4.31 -37.67 -10.50
CA PHE A 145 -5.06 -37.57 -11.75
C PHE A 145 -5.67 -38.91 -12.09
N ALA A 146 -6.98 -38.93 -12.45
CA ALA A 146 -7.74 -40.12 -12.72
C ALA A 146 -8.79 -39.91 -13.81
N PRO A 147 -9.11 -40.96 -14.64
CA PRO A 147 -10.09 -40.87 -15.71
C PRO A 147 -11.53 -41.06 -15.19
N ILE A 148 -11.95 -40.22 -14.26
CA ILE A 148 -13.25 -40.29 -13.60
C ILE A 148 -14.11 -39.13 -14.07
N PRO A 149 -15.27 -39.34 -14.70
CA PRO A 149 -16.12 -38.30 -15.27
C PRO A 149 -16.51 -37.19 -14.27
N LEU A 150 -16.71 -37.54 -13.00
CA LEU A 150 -17.00 -36.58 -11.94
C LEU A 150 -15.93 -35.50 -11.84
N LEU A 151 -14.65 -35.90 -11.99
CA LEU A 151 -13.50 -34.99 -11.86
C LEU A 151 -13.30 -34.05 -13.07
N GLU A 152 -14.03 -34.23 -14.16
CA GLU A 152 -14.06 -33.26 -15.27
C GLU A 152 -14.67 -31.93 -14.84
N LYS A 153 -15.64 -31.96 -13.90
CA LYS A 153 -16.39 -30.80 -13.45
C LYS A 153 -15.91 -30.27 -12.11
N ILE A 154 -15.43 -31.12 -11.20
CA ILE A 154 -15.01 -30.78 -9.85
C ILE A 154 -13.60 -31.31 -9.56
N THR A 155 -12.92 -30.65 -8.67
CA THR A 155 -11.71 -31.15 -8.02
C THR A 155 -12.05 -31.52 -6.58
N LEU A 156 -11.79 -32.75 -6.16
CA LEU A 156 -11.95 -33.16 -4.77
C LEU A 156 -10.63 -32.87 -4.03
N VAL A 157 -10.74 -32.30 -2.84
CA VAL A 157 -9.58 -31.93 -2.02
C VAL A 157 -9.65 -32.68 -0.69
N ASP A 158 -8.74 -33.65 -0.50
CA ASP A 158 -8.57 -34.30 0.80
C ASP A 158 -7.80 -33.38 1.73
N THR A 159 -8.43 -32.98 2.82
CA THR A 159 -7.81 -32.14 3.83
C THR A 159 -7.22 -32.99 4.96
N PRO A 160 -6.08 -32.56 5.55
CA PRO A 160 -5.61 -33.17 6.79
C PRO A 160 -6.71 -33.19 7.85
N GLY A 161 -6.79 -34.28 8.62
CA GLY A 161 -7.82 -34.37 9.67
C GLY A 161 -7.75 -33.21 10.67
N LEU A 162 -8.90 -32.72 11.13
CA LEU A 162 -9.06 -31.53 11.99
C LEU A 162 -8.24 -31.53 13.32
N ASN A 163 -7.53 -32.61 13.61
CA ASN A 163 -6.66 -32.75 14.79
C ASN A 163 -5.15 -32.77 14.43
N ALA A 164 -4.76 -32.29 13.25
CA ALA A 164 -3.35 -32.13 12.88
C ALA A 164 -2.71 -31.00 13.69
N ASN A 165 -1.39 -31.09 13.93
CA ASN A 165 -0.64 -30.10 14.72
C ASN A 165 -0.73 -28.68 14.12
N GLU A 166 -0.71 -27.64 14.97
CA GLU A 166 -0.87 -26.23 14.58
C GLU A 166 0.07 -25.76 13.43
N ASN A 167 1.26 -26.32 13.31
CA ASN A 167 2.21 -25.97 12.24
C ASN A 167 1.84 -26.51 10.86
N ASP A 168 1.09 -27.63 10.80
CA ASP A 168 0.57 -28.20 9.55
C ASP A 168 -0.70 -27.45 9.08
N THR A 169 -1.34 -26.73 9.98
CA THR A 169 -2.59 -26.01 9.73
C THR A 169 -2.40 -24.78 8.83
N LEU A 170 -1.29 -24.03 8.99
CA LEU A 170 -1.04 -22.79 8.25
C LEU A 170 -0.81 -23.02 6.74
N ALA A 171 0.00 -24.01 6.37
CA ALA A 171 0.22 -24.36 4.96
C ALA A 171 -1.04 -24.91 4.30
N THR A 172 -1.88 -25.58 5.10
CA THR A 172 -3.17 -26.13 4.66
C THR A 172 -4.22 -25.03 4.47
N LEU A 173 -4.21 -23.99 5.30
CA LEU A 173 -5.16 -22.87 5.21
C LEU A 173 -5.02 -22.09 3.89
N ASP A 174 -3.82 -21.89 3.36
CA ASP A 174 -3.62 -21.20 2.07
C ASP A 174 -4.21 -22.01 0.90
N GLU A 175 -4.08 -23.32 0.90
CA GLU A 175 -4.66 -24.19 -0.12
C GLU A 175 -6.20 -24.28 0.02
N LEU A 176 -6.74 -24.11 1.22
CA LEU A 176 -8.17 -24.11 1.50
C LEU A 176 -8.88 -22.78 1.17
N LYS A 177 -8.16 -21.70 0.93
CA LYS A 177 -8.74 -20.39 0.53
C LYS A 177 -9.58 -20.45 -0.74
N ASN A 178 -9.40 -21.48 -1.57
CA ASN A 178 -10.08 -21.64 -2.85
C ASN A 178 -11.11 -22.80 -2.84
N ILE A 179 -11.71 -23.09 -1.69
CA ILE A 179 -12.76 -24.10 -1.56
C ILE A 179 -14.13 -23.47 -1.87
N HIS A 180 -14.88 -24.12 -2.75
CA HIS A 180 -16.19 -23.66 -3.22
C HIS A 180 -17.34 -24.32 -2.46
N GLY A 181 -17.10 -25.49 -1.85
CA GLY A 181 -18.03 -26.22 -1.03
C GLY A 181 -17.33 -27.37 -0.30
N ALA A 182 -17.97 -28.00 0.66
CA ALA A 182 -17.35 -29.06 1.44
C ALA A 182 -18.30 -30.28 1.69
N ILE A 183 -17.67 -31.43 1.81
CA ILE A 183 -18.28 -32.64 2.35
C ILE A 183 -17.76 -32.80 3.78
N TRP A 184 -18.63 -32.59 4.76
CA TRP A 184 -18.33 -32.95 6.14
C TRP A 184 -18.55 -34.42 6.36
N LEU A 185 -17.48 -35.19 6.51
CA LEU A 185 -17.57 -36.63 6.70
C LEU A 185 -17.43 -36.98 8.20
N SER A 186 -18.49 -37.52 8.77
CA SER A 186 -18.54 -38.00 10.15
C SER A 186 -18.97 -39.45 10.24
N LEU A 187 -18.75 -40.08 11.41
CA LEU A 187 -19.24 -41.40 11.70
C LEU A 187 -20.69 -41.32 12.15
N ILE A 188 -21.50 -42.35 11.76
CA ILE A 188 -22.90 -42.46 12.21
C ILE A 188 -23.02 -42.43 13.74
N ASP A 189 -22.06 -43.01 14.44
CA ASP A 189 -21.96 -43.02 15.93
C ASP A 189 -21.78 -41.64 16.54
N ASN A 190 -21.34 -40.63 15.75
CA ASN A 190 -21.12 -39.26 16.19
C ASN A 190 -22.28 -38.33 15.77
N ALA A 191 -23.26 -38.84 15.06
CA ALA A 191 -24.39 -38.06 14.58
C ALA A 191 -25.12 -37.34 15.74
N GLY A 192 -25.15 -36.02 15.71
CA GLY A 192 -25.83 -35.23 16.72
C GLY A 192 -25.07 -35.06 18.04
N LYS A 193 -23.83 -35.53 18.18
CA LYS A 193 -23.00 -35.26 19.38
C LYS A 193 -22.58 -33.82 19.41
N LYS A 194 -22.54 -33.23 20.61
CA LYS A 194 -22.14 -31.83 20.82
C LYS A 194 -20.70 -31.60 20.37
N SER A 195 -19.79 -32.54 20.58
CA SER A 195 -18.40 -32.45 20.11
C SER A 195 -18.28 -32.33 18.58
N GLU A 196 -19.19 -33.00 17.84
CA GLU A 196 -19.25 -32.89 16.38
C GLU A 196 -19.80 -31.52 15.97
N GLU A 197 -20.87 -31.05 16.63
CA GLU A 197 -21.43 -29.72 16.40
C GLU A 197 -20.40 -28.61 16.69
N ASP A 198 -19.62 -28.72 17.75
CA ASP A 198 -18.58 -27.78 18.12
C ASP A 198 -17.43 -27.78 17.08
N ALA A 199 -17.06 -28.95 16.55
CA ALA A 199 -16.11 -29.06 15.46
C ALA A 199 -16.63 -28.43 14.16
N ILE A 200 -17.91 -28.62 13.83
CA ILE A 200 -18.56 -27.96 12.68
C ILE A 200 -18.51 -26.43 12.83
N LYS A 201 -18.89 -25.91 14.01
CA LYS A 201 -18.87 -24.48 14.29
C LYS A 201 -17.47 -23.86 14.18
N ALA A 202 -16.45 -24.58 14.63
CA ALA A 202 -15.07 -24.12 14.53
C ALA A 202 -14.56 -24.03 13.07
N ASN A 203 -15.24 -24.68 12.12
CA ASN A 203 -14.83 -24.76 10.73
C ASN A 203 -15.88 -24.19 9.75
N LEU A 204 -16.82 -23.36 10.23
CA LEU A 204 -17.88 -22.79 9.40
C LEU A 204 -17.34 -21.99 8.20
N GLU A 205 -16.25 -21.28 8.37
CA GLU A 205 -15.61 -20.51 7.29
C GLU A 205 -15.12 -21.42 6.15
N LEU A 206 -14.66 -22.63 6.47
CA LEU A 206 -14.20 -23.61 5.49
C LEU A 206 -15.36 -24.34 4.80
N LEU A 207 -16.48 -24.53 5.52
CA LEU A 207 -17.63 -25.24 4.98
C LEU A 207 -18.30 -24.48 3.83
N GLY A 208 -18.39 -23.14 3.93
CA GLY A 208 -19.07 -22.33 2.93
C GLY A 208 -20.58 -22.60 2.87
N GLU A 209 -21.25 -22.02 1.86
CA GLU A 209 -22.71 -22.08 1.72
C GLU A 209 -23.23 -23.33 0.98
N ASN A 210 -22.35 -24.20 0.48
CA ASN A 210 -22.76 -25.35 -0.34
C ASN A 210 -22.09 -26.61 0.17
N SER A 211 -22.35 -26.93 1.42
CA SER A 211 -21.71 -28.06 2.09
C SER A 211 -22.76 -29.11 2.48
N ILE A 212 -22.35 -30.37 2.40
CA ILE A 212 -23.18 -31.48 2.81
C ILE A 212 -22.55 -32.24 3.98
N CYS A 213 -23.42 -32.84 4.81
CA CYS A 213 -22.98 -33.74 5.86
C CYS A 213 -23.15 -35.19 5.38
N VAL A 214 -22.07 -35.96 5.42
CA VAL A 214 -22.07 -37.38 5.09
C VAL A 214 -21.77 -38.19 6.34
N LEU A 215 -22.72 -39.03 6.75
CA LEU A 215 -22.57 -39.94 7.86
C LEU A 215 -22.15 -41.32 7.36
N ASN A 216 -20.92 -41.72 7.67
CA ASN A 216 -20.35 -43.00 7.23
C ASN A 216 -20.62 -44.13 8.25
N GLN A 217 -20.48 -45.36 7.82
CA GLN A 217 -20.67 -46.60 8.61
C GLN A 217 -22.13 -46.85 9.04
N LYS A 218 -23.09 -46.51 8.21
CA LYS A 218 -24.50 -46.79 8.47
C LYS A 218 -24.82 -48.30 8.61
N ASP A 219 -23.93 -49.17 8.07
CA ASP A 219 -23.99 -50.62 8.21
C ASP A 219 -23.91 -51.11 9.66
N LYS A 220 -23.58 -50.24 10.61
CA LYS A 220 -23.61 -50.59 12.04
C LYS A 220 -25.00 -50.61 12.67
N LEU A 221 -25.97 -49.96 12.02
CA LEU A 221 -27.32 -49.75 12.54
C LEU A 221 -28.34 -50.54 11.73
N ASN A 222 -29.39 -51.02 12.41
CA ASN A 222 -30.56 -51.52 11.69
C ASN A 222 -31.42 -50.39 11.10
N THR A 223 -32.43 -50.71 10.30
CA THR A 223 -33.22 -49.69 9.58
C THR A 223 -33.93 -48.71 10.53
N GLU A 224 -34.53 -49.20 11.61
CA GLU A 224 -35.27 -48.39 12.58
C GLU A 224 -34.32 -47.46 13.37
N GLU A 225 -33.18 -47.98 13.82
CA GLU A 225 -32.12 -47.20 14.48
C GLU A 225 -31.55 -46.12 13.56
N LEU A 226 -31.34 -46.47 12.28
CA LEU A 226 -30.82 -45.53 11.28
C LEU A 226 -31.79 -44.37 11.07
N ASP A 227 -33.10 -44.62 10.91
CA ASP A 227 -34.11 -43.59 10.73
C ASP A 227 -34.16 -42.63 11.93
N ASN A 228 -34.10 -43.17 13.15
CA ASN A 228 -34.09 -42.37 14.37
C ASN A 228 -32.85 -41.47 14.46
N VAL A 229 -31.66 -42.00 14.17
CA VAL A 229 -30.41 -41.28 14.17
C VAL A 229 -30.39 -40.18 13.09
N LEU A 230 -30.88 -40.52 11.87
CA LEU A 230 -30.95 -39.52 10.78
C LEU A 230 -31.89 -38.37 11.10
N ASN A 231 -33.08 -38.65 11.66
CA ASN A 231 -34.04 -37.61 12.04
C ASN A 231 -33.45 -36.68 13.10
N TYR A 232 -32.74 -37.22 14.10
CA TYR A 232 -32.05 -36.46 15.11
C TYR A 232 -30.90 -35.65 14.52
N ALA A 233 -30.03 -36.25 13.71
CA ALA A 233 -28.91 -35.57 13.07
C ALA A 233 -29.39 -34.43 12.14
N LYS A 234 -30.46 -34.64 11.36
CA LYS A 234 -31.07 -33.63 10.53
C LYS A 234 -31.51 -32.40 11.34
N SER A 235 -32.12 -32.60 12.50
CA SER A 235 -32.59 -31.52 13.35
C SER A 235 -31.44 -30.60 13.87
N ILE A 236 -30.21 -31.14 13.95
CA ILE A 236 -29.03 -30.43 14.44
C ILE A 236 -28.18 -29.89 13.28
N PHE A 237 -27.94 -30.70 12.24
CA PHE A 237 -26.93 -30.41 11.23
C PHE A 237 -27.47 -29.62 10.03
N LEU A 238 -28.78 -29.73 9.68
CA LEU A 238 -29.33 -28.97 8.54
C LEU A 238 -29.34 -27.45 8.70
N LYS A 239 -29.01 -26.93 9.88
CA LYS A 239 -28.72 -25.49 10.05
C LYS A 239 -27.34 -25.07 9.54
N TYR A 240 -26.45 -26.03 9.26
CA TYR A 240 -25.08 -25.82 8.79
C TYR A 240 -24.83 -26.41 7.39
N PHE A 241 -25.67 -27.36 6.94
CA PHE A 241 -25.49 -28.07 5.69
C PHE A 241 -26.80 -28.07 4.88
N ASP A 242 -26.66 -28.03 3.58
CA ASP A 242 -27.81 -28.07 2.67
C ASP A 242 -28.46 -29.45 2.67
N GLU A 243 -27.69 -30.52 2.85
CA GLU A 243 -28.17 -31.89 2.85
C GLU A 243 -27.42 -32.80 3.83
N LEU A 244 -28.05 -33.91 4.22
CA LEU A 244 -27.46 -34.94 5.06
C LEU A 244 -27.72 -36.32 4.44
N ILE A 245 -26.63 -37.03 4.12
CA ILE A 245 -26.65 -38.36 3.48
C ILE A 245 -25.93 -39.34 4.38
N ALA A 246 -26.57 -40.53 4.65
CA ALA A 246 -25.89 -41.64 5.32
C ALA A 246 -25.42 -42.68 4.30
N ILE A 247 -24.13 -43.07 4.41
CA ILE A 247 -23.51 -44.06 3.52
C ILE A 247 -22.79 -45.16 4.31
N SER A 248 -22.44 -46.25 3.64
CA SER A 248 -21.47 -47.24 4.13
C SER A 248 -20.36 -47.43 3.11
N CYS A 249 -19.17 -46.90 3.38
CA CYS A 249 -18.00 -47.17 2.53
C CYS A 249 -17.60 -48.64 2.51
N LYS A 250 -17.99 -49.43 3.53
CA LYS A 250 -17.73 -50.88 3.59
C LYS A 250 -18.64 -51.62 2.62
N GLU A 251 -19.94 -51.34 2.68
CA GLU A 251 -20.93 -51.99 1.78
C GLU A 251 -20.71 -51.57 0.33
N ALA A 252 -20.26 -50.34 0.07
CA ALA A 252 -19.96 -49.81 -1.25
C ALA A 252 -18.79 -50.52 -1.97
N LYS A 253 -17.93 -51.23 -1.25
CA LYS A 253 -16.81 -52.00 -1.82
C LYS A 253 -17.26 -53.39 -2.37
N ASP A 254 -18.38 -53.88 -1.90
CA ASP A 254 -18.89 -55.20 -2.29
C ASP A 254 -20.08 -55.04 -3.24
N GLU A 255 -19.96 -55.63 -4.43
CA GLU A 255 -20.99 -55.55 -5.48
C GLU A 255 -22.37 -56.02 -5.01
N GLN A 256 -22.45 -57.03 -4.10
CA GLN A 256 -23.73 -57.58 -3.60
C GLN A 256 -24.41 -56.61 -2.62
N SER A 257 -23.67 -55.75 -1.92
CA SER A 257 -24.18 -54.79 -0.95
C SER A 257 -24.14 -53.35 -1.43
N TYR A 258 -23.66 -53.09 -2.65
CA TYR A 258 -23.49 -51.75 -3.21
C TYR A 258 -24.78 -50.90 -3.15
N GLU A 259 -25.92 -51.46 -3.57
CA GLU A 259 -27.23 -50.77 -3.53
C GLU A 259 -27.61 -50.36 -2.08
N LYS A 260 -27.28 -51.22 -1.11
CA LYS A 260 -27.55 -50.94 0.30
C LYS A 260 -26.63 -49.85 0.86
N SER A 261 -25.50 -49.65 0.26
CA SER A 261 -24.49 -48.67 0.75
C SER A 261 -24.96 -47.22 0.70
N ASN A 262 -25.92 -46.88 -0.12
CA ASN A 262 -26.39 -45.54 -0.45
C ASN A 262 -25.28 -44.63 -1.04
N PHE A 263 -24.17 -45.20 -1.50
CA PHE A 263 -23.06 -44.46 -2.07
C PHE A 263 -23.45 -43.77 -3.38
N GLN A 264 -24.35 -44.39 -4.16
CA GLN A 264 -24.86 -43.79 -5.40
C GLN A 264 -25.56 -42.46 -5.16
N SER A 265 -26.30 -42.26 -4.06
CA SER A 265 -26.94 -41.00 -3.73
C SER A 265 -25.93 -39.87 -3.53
N LEU A 266 -24.75 -40.17 -2.96
CA LEU A 266 -23.66 -39.18 -2.83
C LEU A 266 -23.06 -38.84 -4.21
N LEU A 267 -22.85 -39.84 -5.06
CA LEU A 267 -22.35 -39.62 -6.43
C LEU A 267 -23.35 -38.80 -7.27
N ASP A 268 -24.64 -39.11 -7.15
CA ASP A 268 -25.70 -38.36 -7.84
C ASP A 268 -25.74 -36.90 -7.38
N PHE A 269 -25.66 -36.66 -6.08
CA PHE A 269 -25.56 -35.32 -5.53
C PHE A 269 -24.36 -34.56 -6.12
N LEU A 270 -23.16 -35.14 -6.08
CA LEU A 270 -21.94 -34.51 -6.59
C LEU A 270 -21.99 -34.24 -8.10
N THR A 271 -22.64 -35.16 -8.86
CA THR A 271 -22.78 -35.04 -10.33
C THR A 271 -23.79 -33.95 -10.71
N GLN A 272 -24.82 -33.74 -9.88
CA GLN A 272 -25.89 -32.75 -10.08
C GLN A 272 -25.52 -31.34 -9.57
N LEU A 273 -24.37 -31.18 -8.92
CA LEU A 273 -23.91 -29.85 -8.45
C LEU A 273 -23.90 -28.85 -9.60
N ASP A 274 -24.57 -27.73 -9.39
CA ASP A 274 -24.43 -26.57 -10.28
C ASP A 274 -23.09 -25.86 -10.04
N THR A 275 -22.06 -26.36 -10.72
CA THR A 275 -20.69 -25.82 -10.58
C THR A 275 -20.57 -24.35 -10.97
N THR A 276 -21.46 -23.85 -11.85
CA THR A 276 -21.50 -22.44 -12.26
C THR A 276 -22.00 -21.58 -11.11
N ALA A 277 -23.15 -21.96 -10.53
CA ALA A 277 -23.69 -21.21 -9.38
C ALA A 277 -22.75 -21.23 -8.16
N LEU A 278 -22.09 -22.38 -7.90
CA LEU A 278 -21.09 -22.51 -6.85
C LEU A 278 -19.92 -21.54 -7.05
N LYS A 279 -19.38 -21.51 -8.26
CA LYS A 279 -18.28 -20.62 -8.62
C LYS A 279 -18.68 -19.15 -8.49
N GLU A 280 -19.86 -18.78 -8.97
CA GLU A 280 -20.36 -17.42 -8.86
C GLU A 280 -20.53 -16.96 -7.41
N LYS A 281 -21.10 -17.79 -6.55
CA LYS A 281 -21.26 -17.48 -5.13
C LYS A 281 -19.90 -17.30 -4.44
N PHE A 282 -18.97 -18.21 -4.68
CA PHE A 282 -17.61 -18.15 -4.14
C PHE A 282 -16.90 -16.85 -4.57
N VAL A 283 -16.92 -16.54 -5.87
CA VAL A 283 -16.26 -15.36 -6.42
C VAL A 283 -16.87 -14.09 -5.86
N LYS A 284 -18.20 -13.99 -5.78
CA LYS A 284 -18.89 -12.85 -5.17
C LYS A 284 -18.45 -12.62 -3.73
N ARG A 285 -18.44 -13.69 -2.92
CA ARG A 285 -17.96 -13.60 -1.52
C ARG A 285 -16.51 -13.16 -1.44
N LYS A 286 -15.62 -13.74 -2.27
CA LYS A 286 -14.20 -13.39 -2.27
C LYS A 286 -13.97 -11.93 -2.69
N ILE A 287 -14.70 -11.43 -3.69
CA ILE A 287 -14.62 -10.02 -4.10
C ILE A 287 -15.08 -9.09 -2.98
N LEU A 288 -16.19 -9.39 -2.31
CA LEU A 288 -16.67 -8.56 -1.20
C LEU A 288 -15.60 -8.46 -0.10
N ASN A 289 -15.00 -9.57 0.29
CA ASN A 289 -13.90 -9.58 1.26
C ASN A 289 -12.69 -8.76 0.76
N LEU A 290 -12.31 -8.88 -0.52
CA LEU A 290 -11.21 -8.09 -1.08
C LEU A 290 -11.55 -6.59 -1.13
N CYS A 291 -12.82 -6.23 -1.36
CA CYS A 291 -13.27 -4.83 -1.27
C CYS A 291 -13.19 -4.29 0.16
N GLU A 292 -13.56 -5.08 1.18
CA GLU A 292 -13.42 -4.70 2.58
C GLU A 292 -11.95 -4.47 2.96
N ILE A 293 -11.05 -5.38 2.54
CA ILE A 293 -9.61 -5.22 2.75
C ILE A 293 -9.09 -3.94 2.06
N LEU A 294 -9.53 -3.67 0.83
CA LEU A 294 -9.16 -2.47 0.09
C LEU A 294 -9.65 -1.20 0.79
N GLU A 295 -10.87 -1.22 1.34
CA GLU A 295 -11.42 -0.09 2.11
C GLU A 295 -10.58 0.17 3.37
N ASP A 296 -10.22 -0.86 4.12
CA ASP A 296 -9.35 -0.75 5.29
C ASP A 296 -7.96 -0.21 4.92
N GLU A 297 -7.35 -0.71 3.85
CA GLU A 297 -6.07 -0.21 3.34
C GLU A 297 -6.16 1.27 2.93
N ASN A 298 -7.24 1.68 2.27
CA ASN A 298 -7.46 3.08 1.90
C ASN A 298 -7.65 3.99 3.12
N GLN A 299 -8.36 3.55 4.16
CA GLN A 299 -8.52 4.31 5.40
C GLN A 299 -7.16 4.52 6.09
N LEU A 300 -6.32 3.50 6.13
CA LEU A 300 -4.97 3.61 6.67
C LEU A 300 -4.10 4.55 5.81
N PHE A 301 -4.20 4.47 4.47
CA PHE A 301 -3.51 5.37 3.55
C PHE A 301 -3.90 6.84 3.80
N VAL A 302 -5.21 7.13 3.89
CA VAL A 302 -5.71 8.47 4.20
C VAL A 302 -5.18 8.96 5.54
N GLY A 303 -5.19 8.11 6.57
CA GLY A 303 -4.64 8.45 7.89
C GLY A 303 -3.14 8.79 7.87
N ILE A 304 -2.34 8.10 7.05
CA ILE A 304 -0.92 8.44 6.84
C ILE A 304 -0.79 9.79 6.12
N PHE A 305 -1.57 9.99 5.07
CA PHE A 305 -1.56 11.21 4.29
C PHE A 305 -1.94 12.44 5.12
N ASP A 306 -2.98 12.35 5.95
CA ASP A 306 -3.42 13.42 6.86
C ASP A 306 -2.34 13.76 7.89
N ARG A 307 -1.66 12.76 8.45
CA ARG A 307 -0.53 12.99 9.36
C ARG A 307 0.61 13.75 8.68
N LEU A 308 0.97 13.35 7.44
CA LEU A 308 1.99 14.03 6.65
C LEU A 308 1.59 15.47 6.33
N LEU A 309 0.36 15.68 5.88
CA LEU A 309 -0.15 17.01 5.55
C LEU A 309 -0.12 17.96 6.76
N ASN A 310 -0.57 17.49 7.92
CA ASN A 310 -0.51 18.27 9.17
C ASN A 310 0.93 18.63 9.55
N GLN A 311 1.88 17.74 9.37
CA GLN A 311 3.28 18.00 9.63
C GLN A 311 3.86 19.05 8.67
N PHE A 312 3.58 18.94 7.37
CA PHE A 312 4.00 19.94 6.38
C PHE A 312 3.41 21.31 6.68
N GLN A 313 2.14 21.41 7.02
CA GLN A 313 1.48 22.67 7.39
C GLN A 313 2.09 23.29 8.66
N SER A 314 2.37 22.48 9.67
CA SER A 314 3.05 22.94 10.88
C SER A 314 4.45 23.47 10.59
N TYR A 315 5.20 22.73 9.78
CA TYR A 315 6.55 23.10 9.35
C TYR A 315 6.55 24.43 8.56
N GLU A 316 5.67 24.56 7.56
CA GLU A 316 5.50 25.78 6.77
C GLU A 316 5.21 26.99 7.67
N LYS A 317 4.28 26.84 8.61
CA LYS A 317 3.93 27.91 9.57
C LYS A 317 5.12 28.36 10.39
N HIS A 318 5.91 27.43 10.92
CA HIS A 318 7.10 27.76 11.73
C HIS A 318 8.17 28.47 10.90
N LEU A 319 8.38 28.03 9.66
CA LEU A 319 9.33 28.67 8.74
C LEU A 319 8.90 30.09 8.39
N LEU A 320 7.63 30.31 8.07
CA LEU A 320 7.08 31.63 7.76
C LEU A 320 7.24 32.59 8.93
N LEU A 321 6.92 32.18 10.14
CA LEU A 321 7.09 32.98 11.35
C LEU A 321 8.58 33.35 11.58
N ALA A 322 9.49 32.39 11.41
CA ALA A 322 10.92 32.66 11.55
C ALA A 322 11.42 33.62 10.48
N TYR A 323 10.96 33.51 9.25
CA TYR A 323 11.28 34.41 8.15
C TYR A 323 10.75 35.83 8.36
N GLU A 324 9.49 35.99 8.76
CA GLU A 324 8.91 37.29 9.09
C GLU A 324 9.65 37.99 10.23
N PHE A 325 10.02 37.23 11.26
CA PHE A 325 10.84 37.79 12.35
C PHE A 325 12.21 38.27 11.84
N PHE A 326 12.89 37.45 11.04
CA PHE A 326 14.17 37.83 10.44
C PHE A 326 14.06 39.09 9.58
N LEU A 327 13.03 39.18 8.73
CA LEU A 327 12.81 40.39 7.90
C LEU A 327 12.64 41.64 8.74
N LYS A 328 11.85 41.61 9.81
CA LYS A 328 11.65 42.74 10.73
C LYS A 328 12.97 43.17 11.37
N GLU A 329 13.80 42.25 11.82
CA GLU A 329 15.10 42.55 12.39
C GLU A 329 16.03 43.23 11.37
N ILE A 330 16.04 42.74 10.13
CA ILE A 330 16.82 43.38 9.04
C ILE A 330 16.28 44.77 8.70
N GLU A 331 15.00 44.98 8.68
CA GLU A 331 14.37 46.29 8.42
C GLU A 331 14.75 47.31 9.49
N ILE A 332 14.72 46.93 10.78
CA ILE A 332 15.17 47.78 11.90
C ILE A 332 16.64 48.18 11.73
N LEU A 333 17.52 47.21 11.46
CA LEU A 333 18.94 47.47 11.25
C LEU A 333 19.20 48.37 10.02
N ASN A 334 18.48 48.14 8.93
CA ASN A 334 18.58 48.98 7.73
C ASN A 334 18.15 50.43 8.01
N HIS A 335 17.08 50.64 8.77
CA HIS A 335 16.63 51.95 9.17
C HIS A 335 17.69 52.67 10.04
N GLN A 336 18.29 51.98 11.00
CA GLN A 336 19.38 52.50 11.82
C GLN A 336 20.59 52.95 10.98
N ILE A 337 21.00 52.14 9.99
CA ILE A 337 22.08 52.47 9.06
C ILE A 337 21.74 53.72 8.24
N LEU A 338 20.51 53.81 7.71
CA LEU A 338 20.07 54.95 6.92
C LEU A 338 20.06 56.25 7.75
N GLU A 339 19.60 56.23 8.99
CA GLU A 339 19.63 57.41 9.88
C GLU A 339 21.07 57.86 10.19
N GLN A 340 21.99 56.91 10.39
CA GLN A 340 23.42 57.25 10.56
C GLN A 340 23.99 57.92 9.30
N LEU A 341 23.72 57.36 8.12
CA LEU A 341 24.17 57.92 6.83
C LEU A 341 23.58 59.33 6.59
N LYS A 342 22.31 59.53 6.95
CA LYS A 342 21.66 60.85 6.87
C LYS A 342 22.33 61.87 7.78
N SER A 343 22.58 61.52 9.02
CA SER A 343 23.31 62.39 9.97
C SER A 343 24.68 62.81 9.46
N ILE A 344 25.43 61.89 8.85
CA ILE A 344 26.71 62.17 8.21
C ILE A 344 26.57 63.19 7.05
N SER A 345 25.57 62.86 6.16
CA SER A 345 25.32 63.72 4.98
C SER A 345 24.94 65.14 5.38
N GLU A 346 24.09 65.33 6.39
CA GLU A 346 23.72 66.63 6.93
C GLU A 346 24.92 67.40 7.47
N ARG A 347 25.79 66.72 8.18
CA ARG A 347 27.02 67.31 8.72
C ARG A 347 27.99 67.76 7.63
N ILE A 348 28.27 66.85 6.66
CA ILE A 348 29.11 67.18 5.52
C ILE A 348 28.52 68.37 4.75
N SER A 349 27.25 68.40 4.54
CA SER A 349 26.55 69.50 3.87
C SER A 349 26.68 70.79 4.63
N SER A 350 26.52 70.82 5.97
CA SER A 350 26.62 71.99 6.76
C SER A 350 28.07 72.59 6.74
N GLU A 351 29.07 71.72 6.76
CA GLU A 351 30.47 72.16 6.64
C GLU A 351 30.80 72.80 5.25
N ILE A 352 30.25 72.16 4.18
CA ILE A 352 30.34 72.70 2.82
C ILE A 352 29.66 74.06 2.75
N PHE A 353 28.42 74.18 3.26
CA PHE A 353 27.67 75.42 3.26
C PHE A 353 28.39 76.56 4.09
N ALA A 354 28.96 76.18 5.21
CA ALA A 354 29.74 77.13 6.02
C ALA A 354 30.98 77.69 5.28
N SER A 355 31.49 76.96 4.29
CA SER A 355 32.67 77.35 3.49
C SER A 355 32.30 78.10 2.21
N VAL A 356 31.00 78.30 1.95
CA VAL A 356 30.52 79.09 0.78
C VAL A 356 30.81 80.52 0.96
N LYS A 357 31.50 81.13 -0.02
CA LYS A 357 31.82 82.54 -0.11
C LYS A 357 30.90 83.19 -1.16
N GLU A 358 30.88 84.57 -1.12
CA GLU A 358 30.17 85.31 -2.14
C GLU A 358 31.14 85.75 -3.25
N LYS A 359 30.73 85.60 -4.51
CA LYS A 359 31.49 86.13 -5.67
C LYS A 359 30.56 87.02 -6.50
N ASP A 360 31.15 88.08 -6.97
CA ASP A 360 30.46 88.99 -7.87
C ASP A 360 30.14 88.27 -9.18
N ALA A 361 28.89 88.25 -9.53
CA ALA A 361 28.34 87.65 -10.75
C ALA A 361 27.42 88.66 -11.45
N TYR A 362 27.20 88.46 -12.70
CA TYR A 362 26.29 89.33 -13.45
C TYR A 362 25.53 88.49 -14.49
N PHE A 363 24.35 88.96 -14.83
CA PHE A 363 23.62 88.45 -15.99
C PHE A 363 23.06 89.64 -16.77
N TYR A 364 22.80 89.40 -18.07
CA TYR A 364 22.17 90.35 -18.94
C TYR A 364 20.69 89.97 -19.09
N LYS A 365 19.80 90.90 -18.79
CA LYS A 365 18.37 90.73 -19.04
C LYS A 365 18.04 91.40 -20.36
N GLU A 366 17.47 90.65 -21.30
CA GLU A 366 16.99 91.16 -22.58
C GLU A 366 15.67 91.87 -22.37
N SER A 367 15.52 93.09 -22.87
CA SER A 367 14.26 93.82 -22.91
C SER A 367 14.04 94.29 -24.35
N LYS A 368 12.86 94.13 -24.90
CA LYS A 368 12.49 94.65 -26.20
C LYS A 368 12.24 96.15 -26.10
N GLY A 369 13.17 96.93 -26.66
CA GLY A 369 13.04 98.41 -26.75
C GLY A 369 11.99 98.76 -27.77
N PHE A 370 11.43 99.98 -27.64
CA PHE A 370 10.36 100.52 -28.48
C PHE A 370 10.71 100.64 -29.98
N LEU A 371 11.98 100.48 -30.36
CA LEU A 371 12.52 100.52 -31.75
C LEU A 371 13.16 99.26 -32.23
N LYS A 372 12.71 98.05 -31.80
CA LYS A 372 13.19 96.72 -32.24
C LYS A 372 14.74 96.52 -32.02
N LYS A 373 15.41 97.22 -31.19
CA LYS A 373 16.77 96.92 -30.73
C LYS A 373 16.68 96.23 -29.39
N ASP A 374 17.22 95.03 -29.33
CA ASP A 374 17.29 94.26 -28.08
C ASP A 374 18.27 95.04 -27.15
N LEU A 375 17.72 95.52 -26.01
CA LEU A 375 18.52 96.18 -25.00
C LEU A 375 18.89 95.13 -23.94
N TYR A 376 20.17 94.95 -23.77
CA TYR A 376 20.72 94.09 -22.76
C TYR A 376 21.12 94.94 -21.55
N THR A 377 20.46 94.82 -20.42
CA THR A 377 20.80 95.48 -19.18
C THR A 377 21.55 94.51 -18.28
N ARG A 378 22.75 94.93 -17.87
CA ARG A 378 23.54 94.16 -16.93
C ARG A 378 23.01 94.34 -15.53
N TYR A 379 22.85 93.19 -14.83
CA TYR A 379 22.48 93.10 -13.42
C TYR A 379 23.60 92.41 -12.67
N ASP A 380 24.24 93.12 -11.76
CA ASP A 380 25.27 92.59 -10.87
C ASP A 380 24.59 92.07 -9.61
N TYR A 381 25.02 90.92 -9.17
CA TYR A 381 24.52 90.28 -7.95
C TYR A 381 25.66 89.51 -7.26
N LYS A 382 25.49 89.19 -5.98
CA LYS A 382 26.34 88.29 -5.24
C LYS A 382 25.84 86.83 -5.41
N ALA A 383 26.61 86.00 -6.09
CA ALA A 383 26.31 84.64 -6.26
C ALA A 383 27.07 83.78 -5.21
N PRO A 384 26.44 82.80 -4.64
CA PRO A 384 27.13 81.84 -3.79
C PRO A 384 28.19 81.08 -4.62
N TYR A 385 29.41 81.00 -4.10
CA TYR A 385 30.56 80.38 -4.75
C TYR A 385 31.38 79.58 -3.74
N ILE A 386 31.75 78.39 -4.13
CA ILE A 386 32.79 77.61 -3.44
C ILE A 386 33.75 77.06 -4.51
N SER A 387 35.03 77.18 -4.31
CA SER A 387 36.02 76.57 -5.18
C SER A 387 36.09 75.08 -4.89
N SER A 388 36.53 74.31 -5.89
CA SER A 388 36.74 72.83 -5.71
C SER A 388 37.73 72.56 -4.56
N ASP A 389 38.74 73.41 -4.39
CA ASP A 389 39.71 73.25 -3.34
C ASP A 389 39.12 73.62 -1.98
N ASP A 390 38.32 74.72 -1.88
CA ASP A 390 37.61 75.05 -0.63
C ASP A 390 36.60 73.99 -0.24
N ALA A 391 35.87 73.42 -1.21
CA ALA A 391 34.93 72.29 -0.99
C ALA A 391 35.69 71.06 -0.49
N PHE A 392 36.81 70.75 -1.13
CA PHE A 392 37.67 69.63 -0.73
C PHE A 392 38.26 69.87 0.67
N LEU A 393 38.76 71.07 0.96
CA LEU A 393 39.23 71.39 2.27
C LEU A 393 38.15 71.39 3.35
N ALA A 394 36.94 71.86 3.07
CA ALA A 394 35.78 71.74 3.96
C ALA A 394 35.41 70.28 4.29
N MET A 395 35.52 69.43 3.31
CA MET A 395 35.22 67.97 3.49
C MET A 395 36.33 67.21 4.21
N PHE A 396 37.61 67.59 4.02
CA PHE A 396 38.73 66.75 4.47
C PHE A 396 39.72 67.38 5.41
N TYR A 397 39.85 68.72 5.53
CA TYR A 397 40.89 69.36 6.26
C TYR A 397 40.55 69.88 7.68
N ASN A 398 39.25 70.01 7.99
CA ASN A 398 38.82 70.12 9.41
C ASN A 398 38.89 68.80 10.13
N SER A 399 39.96 68.16 9.99
CA SER A 399 40.12 66.77 9.73
C SER A 399 40.16 65.86 10.97
N ASP A 400 40.51 66.37 12.13
CA ASP A 400 40.62 65.52 13.32
C ASP A 400 39.21 65.12 13.86
N ALA A 401 38.26 66.04 13.84
CA ALA A 401 36.90 65.79 14.28
C ALA A 401 36.14 64.88 13.26
N MET A 402 36.26 65.24 11.95
CA MET A 402 35.63 64.43 10.89
C MET A 402 36.29 63.05 10.75
N SER A 403 37.61 62.96 10.82
CA SER A 403 38.28 61.63 10.80
C SER A 403 37.90 60.77 11.97
N LYS A 404 37.72 61.32 13.18
CA LYS A 404 37.19 60.56 14.35
C LYS A 404 35.77 60.16 14.14
N GLU A 405 34.93 61.00 13.56
CA GLU A 405 33.54 60.68 13.26
C GLU A 405 33.40 59.62 12.18
N PHE A 406 34.13 59.69 11.08
CA PHE A 406 34.19 58.65 10.08
C PHE A 406 34.64 57.29 10.66
N LYS A 407 35.65 57.31 11.55
CA LYS A 407 36.06 56.08 12.25
C LYS A 407 34.96 55.55 13.15
N LYS A 408 34.20 56.37 13.85
CA LYS A 408 33.10 55.99 14.70
C LYS A 408 32.02 55.39 13.88
N ILE A 409 31.57 55.98 12.77
CA ILE A 409 30.56 55.55 11.87
C ILE A 409 30.95 54.22 11.19
N LYS A 410 32.20 54.14 10.71
CA LYS A 410 32.74 52.91 10.19
C LYS A 410 32.62 51.76 11.20
N ASN A 411 32.97 52.03 12.46
CA ASN A 411 32.86 51.03 13.53
C ASN A 411 31.39 50.66 13.84
N GLU A 412 30.47 51.60 13.79
CA GLU A 412 29.04 51.39 14.00
C GLU A 412 28.45 50.57 12.83
N LEU A 413 28.81 50.87 11.58
CA LEU A 413 28.43 50.07 10.42
C LEU A 413 28.96 48.64 10.51
N TYR A 414 30.22 48.46 10.90
CA TYR A 414 30.77 47.14 11.12
C TYR A 414 30.01 46.37 12.20
N LYS A 415 29.61 47.00 13.30
CA LYS A 415 28.77 46.37 14.33
C LYS A 415 27.41 45.94 13.76
N SER A 416 26.76 46.83 13.01
CA SER A 416 25.48 46.50 12.37
C SER A 416 25.60 45.32 11.39
N PHE A 417 26.69 45.27 10.62
CA PHE A 417 26.93 44.11 9.75
C PHE A 417 27.17 42.81 10.54
N GLU A 418 27.89 42.84 11.64
CA GLU A 418 28.08 41.68 12.50
C GLU A 418 26.77 41.26 13.19
N GLU A 419 25.90 42.21 13.56
CA GLU A 419 24.55 41.90 14.04
C GLU A 419 23.69 41.23 12.98
N ILE A 420 23.72 41.67 11.72
CA ILE A 420 23.03 41.02 10.59
C ILE A 420 23.53 39.60 10.42
N LYS A 421 24.86 39.39 10.46
CA LYS A 421 25.42 38.04 10.37
C LYS A 421 24.96 37.14 11.52
N MET A 422 24.89 37.67 12.76
CA MET A 422 24.36 36.89 13.89
C MET A 422 22.90 36.51 13.69
N LYS A 423 22.05 37.47 13.30
CA LYS A 423 20.63 37.23 13.03
C LYS A 423 20.42 36.18 11.92
N LEU A 424 21.25 36.26 10.86
CA LEU A 424 21.22 35.24 9.78
C LEU A 424 21.62 33.85 10.30
N LYS A 425 22.66 33.79 11.14
CA LYS A 425 23.07 32.52 11.76
C LYS A 425 21.98 31.94 12.65
N ASP A 426 21.33 32.78 13.45
CA ASP A 426 20.21 32.35 14.29
C ASP A 426 19.05 31.83 13.45
N PHE A 427 18.73 32.50 12.34
CA PHE A 427 17.70 32.01 11.40
C PHE A 427 18.07 30.65 10.79
N ILE A 428 19.32 30.46 10.36
CA ILE A 428 19.82 29.19 9.86
C ILE A 428 19.71 28.09 10.94
N ASN A 429 20.06 28.39 12.18
CA ASN A 429 19.92 27.41 13.28
C ASN A 429 18.46 27.01 13.53
N ILE A 430 17.52 27.95 13.40
CA ILE A 430 16.07 27.63 13.48
C ILE A 430 15.69 26.70 12.35
N LEU A 431 16.08 27.00 11.11
CA LEU A 431 15.80 26.14 9.97
C LEU A 431 16.35 24.72 10.15
N GLU A 432 17.58 24.58 10.61
CA GLU A 432 18.20 23.27 10.90
C GLU A 432 17.39 22.49 11.94
N ARG A 433 16.98 23.17 13.01
CA ARG A 433 16.19 22.55 14.08
C ARG A 433 14.83 22.05 13.55
N GLU A 434 14.11 22.87 12.79
CA GLU A 434 12.81 22.50 12.23
C GLU A 434 12.92 21.32 11.24
N ILE A 435 13.97 21.29 10.42
CA ILE A 435 14.24 20.15 9.52
C ILE A 435 14.50 18.86 10.33
N LEU A 436 15.28 18.94 11.41
CA LEU A 436 15.56 17.78 12.26
C LEU A 436 14.30 17.27 12.99
N LEU A 437 13.44 18.18 13.47
CA LEU A 437 12.16 17.83 14.09
C LEU A 437 11.24 17.16 13.07
N PHE A 438 11.09 17.72 11.87
CA PHE A 438 10.32 17.12 10.80
C PHE A 438 10.79 15.69 10.50
N LYS A 439 12.11 15.48 10.38
CA LYS A 439 12.67 14.15 10.13
C LYS A 439 12.42 13.16 11.26
N ALA A 440 12.53 13.61 12.51
CA ALA A 440 12.27 12.77 13.67
C ALA A 440 10.80 12.29 13.71
N GLU A 441 9.86 13.18 13.47
CA GLU A 441 8.44 12.86 13.39
C GLU A 441 8.13 11.98 12.18
N PHE A 442 8.73 12.28 11.03
CA PHE A 442 8.58 11.50 9.80
C PHE A 442 9.10 10.07 9.96
N SER A 443 10.15 9.85 10.75
CA SER A 443 10.69 8.51 11.03
C SER A 443 9.66 7.58 11.70
N ASN A 444 8.66 8.12 12.39
CA ASN A 444 7.56 7.34 12.97
C ASN A 444 6.57 6.88 11.90
N ILE A 445 6.31 7.72 10.89
CA ILE A 445 5.48 7.36 9.73
C ILE A 445 6.19 6.32 8.86
N GLN A 446 7.51 6.42 8.71
CA GLN A 446 8.31 5.43 7.97
C GLN A 446 8.22 4.01 8.52
N LYS A 447 7.88 3.83 9.80
CA LYS A 447 7.69 2.51 10.43
C LYS A 447 6.36 1.86 10.06
N ASP A 448 5.44 2.62 9.51
CA ASP A 448 4.14 2.12 9.09
C ASP A 448 4.30 1.16 7.91
N HIS A 449 3.68 -0.02 8.01
CA HIS A 449 3.80 -1.07 7.00
C HIS A 449 3.27 -0.62 5.63
N ILE A 450 2.15 0.11 5.61
CA ILE A 450 1.55 0.62 4.37
C ILE A 450 2.47 1.65 3.73
N PHE A 451 3.03 2.57 4.52
CA PHE A 451 4.00 3.53 4.02
C PHE A 451 5.23 2.85 3.38
N GLN A 452 5.68 1.73 3.94
CA GLN A 452 6.82 0.97 3.39
C GLN A 452 6.48 0.18 2.14
N SER A 453 5.27 -0.38 2.07
CA SER A 453 4.86 -1.31 1.01
C SER A 453 4.18 -0.63 -0.18
N ASP A 454 3.48 0.49 0.05
CA ASP A 454 2.72 1.16 -1.01
C ASP A 454 3.65 1.84 -2.03
N LYS A 455 3.42 1.57 -3.32
CA LYS A 455 4.19 2.15 -4.44
C LYS A 455 4.06 3.67 -4.56
N ASN A 456 2.93 4.23 -4.14
CA ASN A 456 2.67 5.67 -4.22
C ASN A 456 3.54 6.48 -3.24
N PHE A 457 4.06 5.85 -2.19
CA PHE A 457 5.04 6.47 -1.29
C PHE A 457 6.50 6.29 -1.71
N SER A 458 6.79 5.67 -2.86
CA SER A 458 8.15 5.34 -3.29
C SER A 458 9.09 6.55 -3.40
N GLU A 459 8.61 7.64 -4.00
CA GLU A 459 9.38 8.87 -4.15
C GLU A 459 9.61 9.55 -2.80
N LEU A 460 8.58 9.57 -1.94
CA LEU A 460 8.68 10.14 -0.61
C LEU A 460 9.63 9.33 0.28
N ARG A 461 9.62 7.99 0.17
CA ARG A 461 10.63 7.13 0.82
C ARG A 461 12.03 7.42 0.34
N ALA A 462 12.23 7.58 -0.97
CA ALA A 462 13.53 7.91 -1.57
C ALA A 462 14.03 9.26 -1.05
N PHE A 463 13.18 10.27 -0.98
CA PHE A 463 13.49 11.58 -0.39
C PHE A 463 13.92 11.47 1.08
N CYS A 464 13.21 10.69 1.88
CA CYS A 464 13.49 10.53 3.31
C CYS A 464 14.76 9.73 3.60
N ASN A 465 15.11 8.81 2.71
CA ASN A 465 16.34 8.02 2.79
C ASN A 465 17.56 8.75 2.22
N ALA A 466 17.37 9.88 1.52
CA ALA A 466 18.47 10.73 1.08
C ALA A 466 19.27 11.24 2.28
N SER A 467 20.61 11.17 2.21
CA SER A 467 21.48 11.51 3.32
C SER A 467 21.31 12.99 3.72
N ASP A 468 21.15 13.24 5.02
CA ASP A 468 20.95 14.54 5.62
C ASP A 468 22.07 15.55 5.28
N GLU A 469 23.29 15.04 5.13
CA GLU A 469 24.47 15.87 4.82
C GLU A 469 24.37 16.61 3.49
N TYR A 470 23.81 15.97 2.45
CA TYR A 470 23.70 16.60 1.13
C TYR A 470 22.65 17.72 1.12
N PHE A 471 21.47 17.48 1.67
CA PHE A 471 20.39 18.47 1.66
C PHE A 471 20.73 19.72 2.46
N LEU A 472 21.23 19.56 3.70
CA LEU A 472 21.62 20.67 4.56
C LEU A 472 22.83 21.44 4.00
N LYS A 473 23.78 20.75 3.37
CA LYS A 473 24.95 21.38 2.77
C LYS A 473 24.57 22.23 1.56
N ASP A 474 23.80 21.67 0.63
CA ASP A 474 23.37 22.38 -0.58
C ASP A 474 22.45 23.56 -0.24
N PHE A 475 21.56 23.41 0.76
CA PHE A 475 20.70 24.48 1.23
C PHE A 475 21.51 25.62 1.87
N LYS A 476 22.50 25.29 2.71
CA LYS A 476 23.44 26.29 3.27
C LYS A 476 24.22 27.01 2.18
N GLU A 477 24.76 26.30 1.19
CA GLU A 477 25.49 26.90 0.07
C GLU A 477 24.60 27.83 -0.77
N LEU A 478 23.33 27.44 -1.04
CA LEU A 478 22.38 28.29 -1.75
C LEU A 478 22.02 29.56 -0.98
N LEU A 479 21.82 29.47 0.34
CA LEU A 479 21.53 30.59 1.21
C LEU A 479 22.74 31.55 1.29
N PHE A 480 23.92 31.02 1.47
CA PHE A 480 25.14 31.83 1.48
C PHE A 480 25.44 32.52 0.14
N LYS A 481 25.20 31.84 -0.99
CA LYS A 481 25.36 32.41 -2.33
C LYS A 481 24.32 33.47 -2.68
N SER A 482 23.15 33.44 -2.06
CA SER A 482 22.09 34.44 -2.29
C SER A 482 22.24 35.71 -1.43
N ILE A 483 23.09 35.67 -0.40
CA ILE A 483 23.27 36.77 0.58
C ILE A 483 24.63 37.42 0.44
N LEU A 484 25.63 36.81 -0.16
CA LEU A 484 26.92 37.35 -0.54
C LEU A 484 26.90 37.91 -1.96
#